data_ca81f81735d44b59dbe2c8b8f5ac021d
#
_entry.id   ca81f81735d44b59dbe2c8b8f5ac021d
#
_cell.length_a   1.000
_cell.length_b   1.000
_cell.length_c   1.000
_cell.angle_alpha   90.00
_cell.angle_beta   90.00
_cell.angle_gamma   90.00
#
_symmetry.space_group_name_H-M   'P 1'
#
loop_
_entity.id
_entity.type
_entity.pdbx_description
1 polymer ?
#
loop_
_entity_poly.entity_id
_entity_poly.type
_entity_poly.pdbx_seq_one_letter_code
_entity_poly.pdbx_strand_id
1 'polypeptide(L)'
;MRVTLPIFRRLSAALRKRDWFEIGFELFVVVLGVVLGLEASGWAAKREEREYRRQMIAALDETLTDYVDSGNHIHRRIVTAIRDYDRRVAAGERPPPPILRFPLLDRPPTRAWDAVVATGLARTIDPKLGFQLAMHFSRADSFGDRYQRYNQFTEHEVLPYEAHPARFYGPDGKLAISYASHVQRLRELLALNDQMTEEAAAMRRELNAEK
;
A
#
# COMPACT_ATOMS: atom_id res chain seq x y z
N MET A 1 -44.32 -37.87 -55.52
CA MET A 1 -43.06 -37.43 -56.22
C MET A 1 -41.96 -37.34 -55.18
N ARG A 2 -41.10 -38.37 -55.14
CA ARG A 2 -39.94 -38.38 -54.22
C ARG A 2 -38.73 -37.88 -54.99
N VAL A 3 -38.31 -36.66 -54.74
CA VAL A 3 -37.08 -36.07 -55.24
C VAL A 3 -35.92 -36.56 -54.38
N THR A 4 -35.27 -37.61 -54.80
CA THR A 4 -34.02 -38.09 -54.21
C THR A 4 -32.89 -37.25 -54.75
N LEU A 5 -32.36 -36.33 -53.90
CA LEU A 5 -31.21 -35.50 -54.23
C LEU A 5 -29.99 -36.36 -54.53
N PRO A 6 -29.39 -36.28 -55.74
CA PRO A 6 -28.23 -37.13 -56.11
C PRO A 6 -26.95 -36.79 -55.39
N ILE A 7 -26.96 -35.72 -54.58
CA ILE A 7 -25.80 -35.23 -53.83
C ILE A 7 -25.35 -36.19 -52.75
N PHE A 8 -26.30 -36.81 -52.03
CA PHE A 8 -25.97 -37.77 -50.94
C PHE A 8 -25.34 -39.06 -51.41
N ARG A 9 -25.61 -39.49 -52.67
CA ARG A 9 -25.04 -40.71 -53.25
C ARG A 9 -23.61 -40.54 -53.75
N ARG A 10 -23.17 -39.32 -54.05
CA ARG A 10 -21.79 -38.99 -54.39
C ARG A 10 -20.94 -38.80 -53.15
N LEU A 11 -21.50 -38.26 -52.06
CA LEU A 11 -20.81 -38.15 -50.78
C LEU A 11 -20.55 -39.52 -50.15
N SER A 12 -21.49 -40.45 -50.24
CA SER A 12 -21.33 -41.80 -49.68
C SER A 12 -20.38 -42.71 -50.48
N ALA A 13 -20.12 -42.43 -51.74
CA ALA A 13 -19.16 -43.17 -52.58
C ALA A 13 -17.71 -42.70 -52.39
N ALA A 14 -17.51 -41.41 -52.14
CA ALA A 14 -16.20 -40.84 -51.82
C ALA A 14 -15.69 -41.28 -50.42
N LEU A 15 -16.60 -41.50 -49.46
CA LEU A 15 -16.28 -41.93 -48.10
C LEU A 15 -15.83 -43.40 -47.95
N ARG A 16 -15.80 -44.22 -49.03
CA ARG A 16 -15.74 -45.67 -48.88
C ARG A 16 -14.37 -46.35 -48.91
N LYS A 17 -13.29 -45.76 -49.41
CA LYS A 17 -12.02 -46.50 -49.45
C LYS A 17 -10.68 -45.77 -49.35
N ARG A 18 -10.61 -44.44 -49.48
CA ARG A 18 -9.31 -43.77 -49.51
C ARG A 18 -9.24 -42.48 -48.67
N ASP A 19 -10.37 -41.91 -48.33
CA ASP A 19 -10.43 -40.54 -47.77
C ASP A 19 -10.49 -40.47 -46.25
N TRP A 20 -10.65 -41.60 -45.52
CA TRP A 20 -10.68 -41.60 -44.05
C TRP A 20 -9.37 -41.13 -43.45
N PHE A 21 -8.26 -41.41 -44.11
CA PHE A 21 -6.95 -40.93 -43.64
C PHE A 21 -6.77 -39.42 -43.88
N GLU A 22 -7.20 -38.95 -45.04
CA GLU A 22 -7.17 -37.51 -45.35
C GLU A 22 -8.09 -36.73 -44.42
N ILE A 23 -9.34 -37.15 -44.25
CA ILE A 23 -10.29 -36.49 -43.33
C ILE A 23 -9.81 -36.59 -41.88
N GLY A 24 -9.27 -37.73 -41.48
CA GLY A 24 -8.68 -37.91 -40.13
C GLY A 24 -7.45 -37.01 -39.90
N PHE A 25 -6.62 -36.89 -40.95
CA PHE A 25 -5.43 -36.04 -40.88
C PHE A 25 -5.82 -34.52 -40.88
N GLU A 26 -6.79 -34.11 -41.68
CA GLU A 26 -7.31 -32.75 -41.69
C GLU A 26 -7.95 -32.37 -40.35
N LEU A 27 -8.79 -33.24 -39.80
CA LEU A 27 -9.36 -33.08 -38.47
C LEU A 27 -8.28 -33.00 -37.39
N PHE A 28 -7.26 -33.88 -37.46
CA PHE A 28 -6.13 -33.90 -36.53
C PHE A 28 -5.35 -32.58 -36.59
N VAL A 29 -5.06 -32.05 -37.79
CA VAL A 29 -4.38 -30.77 -37.96
C VAL A 29 -5.21 -29.60 -37.39
N VAL A 30 -6.53 -29.60 -37.61
CA VAL A 30 -7.43 -28.57 -37.06
C VAL A 30 -7.46 -28.65 -35.54
N VAL A 31 -7.63 -29.85 -34.97
CA VAL A 31 -7.63 -30.04 -33.50
C VAL A 31 -6.28 -29.64 -32.91
N LEU A 32 -5.18 -30.07 -33.52
CA LEU A 32 -3.83 -29.71 -33.11
C LEU A 32 -3.62 -28.16 -33.15
N GLY A 33 -4.09 -27.52 -34.23
CA GLY A 33 -4.05 -26.05 -34.36
C GLY A 33 -4.83 -25.33 -33.26
N VAL A 34 -6.02 -25.82 -32.95
CA VAL A 34 -6.85 -25.28 -31.85
C VAL A 34 -6.18 -25.48 -30.49
N VAL A 35 -5.67 -26.67 -30.22
CA VAL A 35 -4.98 -26.98 -28.94
C VAL A 35 -3.73 -26.10 -28.80
N LEU A 36 -2.89 -26.02 -29.82
CA LEU A 36 -1.70 -25.18 -29.80
C LEU A 36 -2.06 -23.68 -29.66
N GLY A 37 -3.14 -23.25 -30.32
CA GLY A 37 -3.64 -21.88 -30.18
C GLY A 37 -4.13 -21.55 -28.78
N LEU A 38 -4.84 -22.48 -28.14
CA LEU A 38 -5.29 -22.33 -26.75
C LEU A 38 -4.11 -22.35 -25.76
N GLU A 39 -3.13 -23.23 -25.94
CA GLU A 39 -1.93 -23.26 -25.09
C GLU A 39 -1.10 -21.98 -25.26
N ALA A 40 -0.91 -21.52 -26.50
CA ALA A 40 -0.18 -20.27 -26.76
C ALA A 40 -0.87 -19.05 -26.15
N SER A 41 -2.20 -18.95 -26.24
CA SER A 41 -2.96 -17.88 -25.60
C SER A 41 -2.91 -17.95 -24.07
N GLY A 42 -2.99 -19.15 -23.50
CA GLY A 42 -2.82 -19.37 -22.07
C GLY A 42 -1.42 -19.02 -21.55
N TRP A 43 -0.39 -19.27 -22.36
CA TRP A 43 0.99 -18.91 -22.02
C TRP A 43 1.21 -17.38 -22.09
N ALA A 44 0.65 -16.70 -23.08
CA ALA A 44 0.69 -15.25 -23.20
C ALA A 44 -0.01 -14.58 -22.01
N ALA A 45 -1.22 -15.04 -21.64
CA ALA A 45 -1.96 -14.53 -20.50
C ALA A 45 -1.20 -14.72 -19.17
N LYS A 46 -0.59 -15.89 -18.95
CA LYS A 46 0.24 -16.15 -17.77
C LYS A 46 1.52 -15.30 -17.72
N ARG A 47 2.06 -14.94 -18.88
CA ARG A 47 3.23 -14.05 -18.95
C ARG A 47 2.84 -12.61 -18.59
N GLU A 48 1.73 -12.13 -19.12
CA GLU A 48 1.18 -10.81 -18.83
C GLU A 48 0.82 -10.68 -17.34
N GLU A 49 0.16 -11.68 -16.77
CA GLU A 49 -0.16 -11.72 -15.34
C GLU A 49 1.09 -11.67 -14.45
N ARG A 50 2.15 -12.42 -14.81
CA ARG A 50 3.43 -12.38 -14.08
C ARG A 50 4.12 -11.03 -14.17
N GLU A 51 4.10 -10.41 -15.35
CA GLU A 51 4.69 -9.08 -15.54
C GLU A 51 3.93 -8.02 -14.75
N TYR A 52 2.60 -8.06 -14.82
CA TYR A 52 1.73 -7.19 -14.04
C TYR A 52 1.98 -7.35 -12.53
N ARG A 53 2.06 -8.60 -12.05
CA ARG A 53 2.39 -8.88 -10.63
C ARG A 53 3.74 -8.27 -10.23
N ARG A 54 4.77 -8.40 -11.05
CA ARG A 54 6.09 -7.82 -10.77
C ARG A 54 6.05 -6.31 -10.66
N GLN A 55 5.37 -5.64 -11.59
CA GLN A 55 5.24 -4.18 -11.59
C GLN A 55 4.53 -3.68 -10.33
N MET A 56 3.50 -4.38 -9.92
CA MET A 56 2.75 -4.02 -8.73
C MET A 56 3.52 -4.29 -7.42
N ILE A 57 4.26 -5.38 -7.35
CA ILE A 57 5.17 -5.65 -6.22
C ILE A 57 6.24 -4.56 -6.15
N ALA A 58 6.78 -4.12 -7.29
CA ALA A 58 7.73 -3.02 -7.34
C ALA A 58 7.13 -1.70 -6.84
N ALA A 59 5.91 -1.36 -7.25
CA ALA A 59 5.20 -0.16 -6.79
C ALA A 59 4.89 -0.20 -5.28
N LEU A 60 4.53 -1.37 -4.74
CA LEU A 60 4.36 -1.55 -3.30
C LEU A 60 5.68 -1.41 -2.54
N ASP A 61 6.77 -1.98 -3.05
CA ASP A 61 8.10 -1.87 -2.44
C ASP A 61 8.57 -0.40 -2.41
N GLU A 62 8.33 0.36 -3.49
CA GLU A 62 8.58 1.80 -3.55
C GLU A 62 7.74 2.56 -2.51
N THR A 63 6.43 2.29 -2.45
CA THR A 63 5.52 2.91 -1.47
C THR A 63 5.96 2.64 -0.02
N LEU A 64 6.34 1.41 0.29
CA LEU A 64 6.84 1.05 1.62
C LEU A 64 8.21 1.67 1.91
N THR A 65 9.06 1.85 0.88
CA THR A 65 10.34 2.55 1.01
C THR A 65 10.13 4.00 1.38
N ASP A 66 9.28 4.71 0.64
CA ASP A 66 8.93 6.11 0.91
C ASP A 66 8.32 6.28 2.30
N TYR A 67 7.50 5.30 2.71
CA TYR A 67 6.92 5.30 4.06
C TYR A 67 7.99 5.19 5.14
N VAL A 68 8.96 4.28 5.00
CA VAL A 68 10.09 4.10 5.93
C VAL A 68 10.96 5.36 5.99
N ASP A 69 11.29 5.94 4.85
CA ASP A 69 12.14 7.14 4.77
C ASP A 69 11.44 8.36 5.40
N SER A 70 10.16 8.54 5.11
CA SER A 70 9.33 9.57 5.73
C SER A 70 9.20 9.37 7.25
N GLY A 71 8.96 8.14 7.70
CA GLY A 71 8.89 7.79 9.11
C GLY A 71 10.18 8.09 9.86
N ASN A 72 11.32 7.74 9.28
CA ASN A 72 12.64 8.07 9.84
C ASN A 72 12.90 9.58 9.89
N HIS A 73 12.43 10.33 8.89
CA HIS A 73 12.52 11.78 8.90
C HIS A 73 11.67 12.39 10.01
N ILE A 74 10.43 11.94 10.16
CA ILE A 74 9.49 12.35 11.23
C ILE A 74 10.10 12.05 12.60
N HIS A 75 10.61 10.82 12.80
CA HIS A 75 11.29 10.41 14.03
C HIS A 75 12.37 11.41 14.46
N ARG A 76 13.32 11.70 13.58
CA ARG A 76 14.43 12.62 13.88
C ARG A 76 13.93 14.00 14.32
N ARG A 77 12.92 14.52 13.64
CA ARG A 77 12.35 15.84 13.96
C ARG A 77 11.65 15.85 15.32
N ILE A 78 10.83 14.86 15.59
CA ILE A 78 10.10 14.75 16.87
C ILE A 78 11.08 14.56 18.01
N VAL A 79 12.03 13.64 17.87
CA VAL A 79 13.07 13.40 18.92
C VAL A 79 13.86 14.66 19.19
N THR A 80 14.26 15.41 18.17
CA THR A 80 14.99 16.67 18.36
C THR A 80 14.16 17.69 19.12
N ALA A 81 12.89 17.87 18.75
CA ALA A 81 12.00 18.81 19.42
C ALA A 81 11.72 18.43 20.88
N ILE A 82 11.48 17.15 21.17
CA ILE A 82 11.25 16.67 22.53
C ILE A 82 12.52 16.81 23.38
N ARG A 83 13.68 16.42 22.84
CA ARG A 83 14.96 16.54 23.58
C ARG A 83 15.32 17.99 23.88
N ASP A 84 15.09 18.91 22.96
CA ASP A 84 15.33 20.31 23.21
C ASP A 84 14.41 20.84 24.32
N TYR A 85 13.13 20.53 24.24
CA TYR A 85 12.14 20.88 25.25
C TYR A 85 12.52 20.32 26.63
N ASP A 86 12.79 19.01 26.72
CA ASP A 86 13.13 18.34 27.97
C ASP A 86 14.43 18.89 28.59
N ARG A 87 15.44 19.20 27.76
CA ARG A 87 16.70 19.82 28.20
C ARG A 87 16.46 21.20 28.82
N ARG A 88 15.64 22.05 28.19
CA ARG A 88 15.31 23.39 28.70
C ARG A 88 14.51 23.34 29.99
N VAL A 89 13.55 22.42 30.08
CA VAL A 89 12.82 22.17 31.34
C VAL A 89 13.75 21.71 32.43
N ALA A 90 14.67 20.79 32.15
CA ALA A 90 15.66 20.31 33.12
C ALA A 90 16.63 21.43 33.59
N ALA A 91 16.89 22.44 32.75
CA ALA A 91 17.65 23.63 33.10
C ALA A 91 16.84 24.66 33.92
N GLY A 92 15.60 24.35 34.28
CA GLY A 92 14.72 25.26 35.01
C GLY A 92 14.04 26.34 34.15
N GLU A 93 14.18 26.26 32.84
CA GLU A 93 13.49 27.16 31.92
C GLU A 93 11.99 26.78 31.82
N ARG A 94 11.21 27.73 31.31
CA ARG A 94 9.79 27.55 30.98
C ARG A 94 9.58 27.71 29.47
N PRO A 95 10.05 26.75 28.64
CA PRO A 95 9.90 26.86 27.18
C PRO A 95 8.45 26.67 26.76
N PRO A 96 8.02 27.19 25.60
CA PRO A 96 6.74 26.82 25.01
C PRO A 96 6.72 25.31 24.71
N PRO A 97 5.53 24.70 24.62
CA PRO A 97 5.38 23.32 24.15
C PRO A 97 6.10 23.11 22.80
N PRO A 98 6.64 21.92 22.52
CA PRO A 98 7.32 21.65 21.26
C PRO A 98 6.40 21.94 20.07
N ILE A 99 6.93 22.70 19.11
CA ILE A 99 6.23 23.03 17.87
C ILE A 99 6.85 22.22 16.74
N LEU A 100 6.04 21.34 16.18
CA LEU A 100 6.39 20.60 14.97
C LEU A 100 5.67 21.21 13.79
N ARG A 101 6.43 21.87 12.92
CA ARG A 101 5.95 22.29 11.62
C ARG A 101 6.40 21.26 10.60
N PHE A 102 5.51 20.33 10.24
CA PHE A 102 5.69 19.58 9.03
C PHE A 102 5.03 20.38 7.90
N PRO A 103 5.65 20.47 6.72
CA PRO A 103 4.87 20.80 5.54
C PRO A 103 3.70 19.82 5.54
N LEU A 104 2.50 20.31 5.19
CA LEU A 104 1.34 19.45 5.00
C LEU A 104 1.80 18.22 4.23
N LEU A 105 2.06 17.15 4.97
CA LEU A 105 2.24 15.86 4.35
C LEU A 105 0.89 15.59 3.73
N ASP A 106 0.86 15.59 2.41
CA ASP A 106 -0.25 14.96 1.71
C ASP A 106 -0.52 13.66 2.44
N ARG A 107 -1.81 13.39 2.68
CA ARG A 107 -2.24 12.20 3.42
C ARG A 107 -1.38 11.02 3.01
N PRO A 108 -0.94 10.18 3.97
CA PRO A 108 -0.19 8.99 3.62
C PRO A 108 -0.91 8.28 2.48
N PRO A 109 -0.21 7.61 1.56
CA PRO A 109 -0.79 7.05 0.34
C PRO A 109 -1.68 5.82 0.64
N THR A 110 -2.70 6.01 1.48
CA THR A 110 -3.71 4.99 1.81
C THR A 110 -4.47 4.57 0.57
N ARG A 111 -4.61 5.49 -0.41
CA ARG A 111 -5.14 5.19 -1.74
C ARG A 111 -4.31 4.18 -2.52
N ALA A 112 -3.03 3.98 -2.18
CA ALA A 112 -2.22 2.94 -2.82
C ALA A 112 -2.76 1.55 -2.49
N TRP A 113 -3.20 1.31 -1.25
CA TRP A 113 -3.83 0.04 -0.88
C TRP A 113 -5.19 -0.15 -1.55
N ASP A 114 -6.01 0.89 -1.64
CA ASP A 114 -7.29 0.83 -2.35
C ASP A 114 -7.08 0.46 -3.83
N ALA A 115 -6.04 1.01 -4.47
CA ALA A 115 -5.66 0.63 -5.83
C ALA A 115 -5.23 -0.83 -5.92
N VAL A 116 -4.44 -1.35 -4.97
CA VAL A 116 -4.03 -2.76 -4.90
C VAL A 116 -5.24 -3.68 -4.78
N VAL A 117 -6.22 -3.32 -3.96
CA VAL A 117 -7.47 -4.08 -3.80
C VAL A 117 -8.32 -4.00 -5.08
N ALA A 118 -8.49 -2.81 -5.63
CA ALA A 118 -9.31 -2.57 -6.83
C ALA A 118 -8.77 -3.30 -8.06
N THR A 119 -7.45 -3.45 -8.18
CA THR A 119 -6.80 -4.17 -9.29
C THR A 119 -6.82 -5.70 -9.12
N GLY A 120 -7.30 -6.20 -7.98
CA GLY A 120 -7.31 -7.63 -7.68
C GLY A 120 -5.94 -8.22 -7.29
N LEU A 121 -4.89 -7.40 -7.21
CA LEU A 121 -3.54 -7.82 -6.82
C LEU A 121 -3.50 -8.41 -5.42
N ALA A 122 -4.37 -7.94 -4.51
CA ALA A 122 -4.49 -8.51 -3.17
C ALA A 122 -4.71 -10.05 -3.17
N ARG A 123 -5.18 -10.62 -4.29
CA ARG A 123 -5.37 -12.07 -4.47
C ARG A 123 -4.10 -12.80 -4.87
N THR A 124 -3.07 -12.09 -5.33
CA THR A 124 -1.81 -12.67 -5.84
C THR A 124 -0.67 -12.58 -4.84
N ILE A 125 -0.86 -11.83 -3.75
CA ILE A 125 0.07 -11.70 -2.63
C ILE A 125 -0.28 -12.78 -1.59
N ASP A 126 0.70 -13.22 -0.82
CA ASP A 126 0.43 -14.09 0.34
C ASP A 126 -0.70 -13.48 1.21
N PRO A 127 -1.73 -14.25 1.55
CA PRO A 127 -2.89 -13.73 2.30
C PRO A 127 -2.53 -13.08 3.65
N LYS A 128 -1.49 -13.59 4.33
CA LYS A 128 -1.02 -13.03 5.59
C LYS A 128 -0.38 -11.65 5.37
N LEU A 129 0.49 -11.53 4.35
CA LEU A 129 1.10 -10.26 3.97
C LEU A 129 0.03 -9.26 3.49
N GLY A 130 -0.94 -9.70 2.71
CA GLY A 130 -2.06 -8.87 2.28
C GLY A 130 -2.86 -8.30 3.45
N PHE A 131 -3.14 -9.12 4.48
CA PHE A 131 -3.80 -8.66 5.70
C PHE A 131 -2.94 -7.68 6.50
N GLN A 132 -1.63 -7.93 6.63
CA GLN A 132 -0.70 -7.01 7.30
C GLN A 132 -0.64 -5.65 6.60
N LEU A 133 -0.57 -5.63 5.27
CA LEU A 133 -0.62 -4.40 4.47
C LEU A 133 -1.92 -3.63 4.69
N ALA A 134 -3.08 -4.31 4.64
CA ALA A 134 -4.38 -3.69 4.90
C ALA A 134 -4.44 -3.03 6.28
N MET A 135 -3.99 -3.74 7.31
CA MET A 135 -3.94 -3.22 8.68
C MET A 135 -2.98 -2.05 8.82
N HIS A 136 -1.81 -2.12 8.17
CA HIS A 136 -0.82 -1.05 8.18
C HIS A 136 -1.38 0.25 7.57
N PHE A 137 -1.98 0.17 6.39
CA PHE A 137 -2.56 1.35 5.72
C PHE A 137 -3.75 1.92 6.50
N SER A 138 -4.58 1.09 7.14
CA SER A 138 -5.64 1.55 8.04
C SER A 138 -5.09 2.29 9.27
N ARG A 139 -3.98 1.82 9.84
CA ARG A 139 -3.29 2.51 10.94
C ARG A 139 -2.65 3.82 10.48
N ALA A 140 -2.15 3.87 9.24
CA ALA A 140 -1.58 5.09 8.66
C ALA A 140 -2.64 6.21 8.56
N ASP A 141 -3.88 5.89 8.20
CA ASP A 141 -5.00 6.83 8.24
C ASP A 141 -5.25 7.35 9.66
N SER A 142 -5.32 6.44 10.63
CA SER A 142 -5.52 6.80 12.05
C SER A 142 -4.37 7.66 12.60
N PHE A 143 -3.14 7.40 12.15
CA PHE A 143 -1.98 8.25 12.48
C PHE A 143 -2.14 9.64 11.89
N GLY A 144 -2.53 9.76 10.61
CA GLY A 144 -2.79 11.02 9.95
C GLY A 144 -3.83 11.86 10.68
N ASP A 145 -4.92 11.25 11.13
CA ASP A 145 -5.97 11.93 11.90
C ASP A 145 -5.46 12.42 13.28
N ARG A 146 -4.66 11.62 13.97
CA ARG A 146 -4.06 12.02 15.26
C ARG A 146 -3.06 13.16 15.07
N TYR A 147 -2.26 13.09 14.01
CA TYR A 147 -1.32 14.13 13.65
C TYR A 147 -2.03 15.44 13.28
N GLN A 148 -3.11 15.37 12.52
CA GLN A 148 -3.91 16.57 12.19
C GLN A 148 -4.48 17.23 13.44
N ARG A 149 -5.01 16.47 14.40
CA ARG A 149 -5.48 17.02 15.68
C ARG A 149 -4.35 17.64 16.51
N TYR A 150 -3.15 17.06 16.48
CA TYR A 150 -1.97 17.66 17.10
C TYR A 150 -1.63 19.00 16.46
N ASN A 151 -1.60 19.07 15.12
CA ASN A 151 -1.31 20.32 14.40
C ASN A 151 -2.35 21.40 14.67
N GLN A 152 -3.63 21.06 14.62
CA GLN A 152 -4.70 22.03 14.91
C GLN A 152 -4.53 22.65 16.30
N PHE A 153 -4.25 21.86 17.31
CA PHE A 153 -3.98 22.38 18.65
C PHE A 153 -2.72 23.27 18.66
N THR A 154 -1.67 22.86 17.97
CA THR A 154 -0.43 23.65 17.85
C THR A 154 -0.72 25.02 17.23
N GLU A 155 -1.46 25.06 16.13
CA GLU A 155 -1.77 26.28 15.38
C GLU A 155 -2.66 27.23 16.17
N HIS A 156 -3.64 26.73 16.89
CA HIS A 156 -4.62 27.57 17.59
C HIS A 156 -4.20 27.93 19.00
N GLU A 157 -3.51 27.04 19.71
CA GLU A 157 -3.26 27.20 21.15
C GLU A 157 -1.79 27.44 21.50
N VAL A 158 -0.85 27.11 20.63
CA VAL A 158 0.58 27.24 20.93
C VAL A 158 1.22 28.38 20.12
N LEU A 159 1.11 28.34 18.80
CA LEU A 159 1.77 29.31 17.91
C LEU A 159 1.42 30.77 18.20
N PRO A 160 0.16 31.17 18.47
CA PRO A 160 -0.18 32.58 18.73
C PRO A 160 0.52 33.12 19.98
N TYR A 161 1.00 32.26 20.86
CA TYR A 161 1.55 32.64 22.16
C TYR A 161 3.01 32.19 22.35
N GLU A 162 3.68 31.73 21.28
CA GLU A 162 5.07 31.23 21.31
C GLU A 162 6.02 32.29 21.95
N ALA A 163 5.81 33.57 21.67
CA ALA A 163 6.60 34.66 22.23
C ALA A 163 6.30 34.95 23.72
N HIS A 164 5.25 34.35 24.29
CA HIS A 164 4.81 34.58 25.66
C HIS A 164 4.73 33.25 26.45
N PRO A 165 5.86 32.57 26.68
CA PRO A 165 5.89 31.20 27.22
C PRO A 165 5.30 31.08 28.63
N ALA A 166 5.29 32.16 29.42
CA ALA A 166 4.67 32.18 30.74
C ALA A 166 3.17 31.77 30.72
N ARG A 167 2.48 32.02 29.61
CA ARG A 167 1.07 31.66 29.43
C ARG A 167 0.79 30.16 29.46
N PHE A 168 1.77 29.33 29.13
CA PHE A 168 1.64 27.87 29.12
C PHE A 168 1.71 27.25 30.51
N TYR A 169 2.12 28.01 31.52
CA TYR A 169 2.41 27.51 32.85
C TYR A 169 1.41 28.04 33.89
N GLY A 170 1.04 27.17 34.83
CA GLY A 170 0.21 27.52 35.97
C GLY A 170 0.97 28.32 37.06
N PRO A 171 0.25 28.81 38.07
CA PRO A 171 0.84 29.51 39.21
C PRO A 171 1.89 28.69 39.99
N ASP A 172 1.77 27.35 39.91
CA ASP A 172 2.71 26.40 40.51
C ASP A 172 3.98 26.20 39.68
N GLY A 173 4.10 26.91 38.55
CA GLY A 173 5.23 26.81 37.65
C GLY A 173 5.24 25.56 36.75
N LYS A 174 4.20 24.72 36.84
CA LYS A 174 4.06 23.55 35.99
C LYS A 174 3.31 23.88 34.72
N LEU A 175 3.60 23.14 33.67
CA LEU A 175 2.86 23.23 32.42
C LEU A 175 1.37 22.96 32.65
N ALA A 176 0.48 23.82 32.20
CA ALA A 176 -0.96 23.61 32.36
C ALA A 176 -1.41 22.31 31.67
N ILE A 177 -2.43 21.66 32.20
CA ILE A 177 -2.85 20.29 31.85
C ILE A 177 -3.06 20.12 30.34
N SER A 178 -3.66 21.09 29.67
CA SER A 178 -3.89 21.03 28.22
C SER A 178 -2.60 20.96 27.43
N TYR A 179 -1.60 21.74 27.82
CA TYR A 179 -0.28 21.76 27.15
C TYR A 179 0.57 20.56 27.54
N ALA A 180 0.48 20.09 28.80
CA ALA A 180 1.12 18.84 29.22
C ALA A 180 0.58 17.65 28.43
N SER A 181 -0.74 17.59 28.24
CA SER A 181 -1.38 16.57 27.38
C SER A 181 -0.96 16.69 25.91
N HIS A 182 -0.73 17.91 25.44
CA HIS A 182 -0.25 18.16 24.07
C HIS A 182 1.18 17.64 23.86
N VAL A 183 2.09 17.89 24.82
CA VAL A 183 3.45 17.32 24.80
C VAL A 183 3.41 15.79 24.85
N GLN A 184 2.53 15.23 25.69
CA GLN A 184 2.36 13.79 25.79
C GLN A 184 1.86 13.17 24.46
N ARG A 185 0.91 13.82 23.79
CA ARG A 185 0.46 13.37 22.45
C ARG A 185 1.60 13.34 21.44
N LEU A 186 2.55 14.26 21.52
CA LEU A 186 3.72 14.23 20.63
C LEU A 186 4.59 12.99 20.88
N ARG A 187 4.78 12.60 22.16
CA ARG A 187 5.50 11.37 22.50
C ARG A 187 4.76 10.12 22.01
N GLU A 188 3.44 10.12 22.12
CA GLU A 188 2.61 9.02 21.60
C GLU A 188 2.66 8.93 20.05
N LEU A 189 2.67 10.07 19.37
CA LEU A 189 2.85 10.13 17.92
C LEU A 189 4.23 9.60 17.52
N LEU A 190 5.29 9.91 18.28
CA LEU A 190 6.62 9.35 18.04
C LEU A 190 6.61 7.82 18.16
N ALA A 191 6.08 7.29 19.26
CA ALA A 191 6.03 5.84 19.47
C ALA A 191 5.24 5.10 18.39
N LEU A 192 4.11 5.68 17.97
CA LEU A 192 3.28 5.12 16.90
C LEU A 192 3.99 5.19 15.54
N ASN A 193 4.66 6.31 15.23
CA ASN A 193 5.46 6.46 14.02
C ASN A 193 6.57 5.39 13.94
N ASP A 194 7.28 5.18 15.04
CA ASP A 194 8.37 4.22 15.09
C ASP A 194 7.87 2.79 14.88
N GLN A 195 6.79 2.41 15.56
CA GLN A 195 6.15 1.11 15.38
C GLN A 195 5.74 0.89 13.91
N MET A 196 5.08 1.88 13.31
CA MET A 196 4.61 1.76 11.93
C MET A 196 5.75 1.73 10.91
N THR A 197 6.85 2.46 11.18
CA THR A 197 8.06 2.44 10.35
C THR A 197 8.72 1.06 10.39
N GLU A 198 8.81 0.44 11.56
CA GLU A 198 9.33 -0.92 11.72
C GLU A 198 8.44 -1.97 11.02
N GLU A 199 7.12 -1.85 11.17
CA GLU A 199 6.14 -2.72 10.49
C GLU A 199 6.28 -2.61 8.96
N ALA A 200 6.39 -1.39 8.41
CA ALA A 200 6.59 -1.17 6.98
C ALA A 200 7.90 -1.79 6.48
N ALA A 201 8.99 -1.62 7.24
CA ALA A 201 10.28 -2.22 6.90
C ALA A 201 10.25 -3.76 6.95
N ALA A 202 9.47 -4.35 7.85
CA ALA A 202 9.27 -5.79 7.93
C ALA A 202 8.48 -6.31 6.71
N MET A 203 7.34 -5.70 6.42
CA MET A 203 6.51 -6.05 5.25
C MET A 203 7.27 -5.91 3.93
N ARG A 204 8.11 -4.89 3.81
CA ARG A 204 8.99 -4.71 2.66
C ARG A 204 9.97 -5.87 2.48
N ARG A 205 10.55 -6.40 3.57
CA ARG A 205 11.42 -7.59 3.51
C ARG A 205 10.65 -8.83 3.07
N GLU A 206 9.44 -9.04 3.61
CA GLU A 206 8.58 -10.16 3.22
C GLU A 206 8.19 -10.06 1.74
N LEU A 207 7.78 -8.87 1.27
CA LEU A 207 7.43 -8.61 -0.12
C LEU A 207 8.60 -8.89 -1.09
N ASN A 208 9.82 -8.55 -0.70
CA ASN A 208 11.01 -8.81 -1.51
C ASN A 208 11.43 -10.29 -1.54
N ALA A 209 11.00 -11.07 -0.56
CA ALA A 209 11.20 -12.52 -0.58
C ALA A 209 10.23 -13.26 -1.52
N GLU A 210 9.16 -12.59 -1.97
CA GLU A 210 8.19 -13.13 -2.95
C GLU A 210 8.54 -12.84 -4.42
N LYS A 211 9.56 -12.01 -4.69
CA LYS A 211 10.04 -11.67 -6.05
C LYS A 211 10.77 -12.85 -6.68
#